data_96c8ef30d105fda926148a5aa2a4b586
#
_entry.id   96c8ef30d105fda926148a5aa2a4b586
#
_cell.length_a   1.000
_cell.length_b   1.000
_cell.length_c   1.000
_cell.angle_alpha   90.00
_cell.angle_beta   90.00
_cell.angle_gamma   90.00
#
_symmetry.space_group_name_H-M   'P 1'
#
loop_
_entity.id
_entity.type
_entity.pdbx_description
1 polymer ?
#
loop_
_entity_poly.entity_id
_entity_poly.type
_entity_poly.pdbx_seq_one_letter_code
_entity_poly.pdbx_strand_id
1 'polypeptide(L)'
;MHFISITLLIGRSGSSNTIVLKIQQWRGAGSQQVEEQVLLNGIPLMGKSPEFNAVIKAVLDDTLLTSLISFNQTSSISNQTILRSRECTWEGSKLRWADRVFADGQLYLTLNHNDIWTAHVQEAVAIKVVWDQKVQQTRAERLDLQEGCVKLMKHLNPSEKQSVPGILHLLIPILALIVFGVLIMVSFVIYKIKGFRHPGGVIGSIVHYHRDMNEMTEKDREIV
;
A
#
# COMPACT_ATOMS: atom_id res chain seq x y z
N MET A 1 -20.85 9.33 -44.03
CA MET A 1 -19.90 9.86 -43.02
C MET A 1 -19.74 8.81 -41.95
N HIS A 2 -18.69 7.99 -42.03
CA HIS A 2 -18.41 6.94 -41.05
C HIS A 2 -17.46 7.51 -40.00
N PHE A 3 -17.92 7.60 -38.74
CA PHE A 3 -17.06 7.91 -37.60
C PHE A 3 -16.34 6.62 -37.19
N ILE A 4 -15.04 6.57 -37.42
CA ILE A 4 -14.17 5.52 -36.91
C ILE A 4 -13.84 5.89 -35.46
N SER A 5 -14.42 5.12 -34.53
CA SER A 5 -14.12 5.21 -33.10
C SER A 5 -12.80 4.47 -32.86
N ILE A 6 -11.71 5.20 -32.71
CA ILE A 6 -10.43 4.64 -32.31
C ILE A 6 -10.45 4.48 -30.78
N THR A 7 -10.76 3.27 -30.33
CA THR A 7 -10.60 2.88 -28.93
C THR A 7 -9.11 2.64 -28.66
N LEU A 8 -8.46 3.60 -28.05
CA LEU A 8 -7.08 3.48 -27.60
C LEU A 8 -7.04 2.53 -26.39
N LEU A 9 -6.75 1.25 -26.66
CA LEU A 9 -6.41 0.27 -25.63
C LEU A 9 -5.03 0.63 -25.07
N ILE A 10 -5.01 1.46 -24.03
CA ILE A 10 -3.83 1.63 -23.19
C ILE A 10 -3.71 0.36 -22.36
N GLY A 11 -2.94 -0.59 -22.90
CA GLY A 11 -2.48 -1.76 -22.16
C GLY A 11 -1.59 -1.28 -21.01
N ARG A 12 -2.17 -1.21 -19.82
CA ARG A 12 -1.43 -0.98 -18.58
C ARG A 12 -0.64 -2.26 -18.29
N SER A 13 0.57 -2.37 -18.82
CA SER A 13 1.58 -3.33 -18.40
C SER A 13 1.90 -3.03 -16.95
N GLY A 14 1.18 -3.65 -16.05
CA GLY A 14 1.46 -3.65 -14.62
C GLY A 14 2.69 -4.53 -14.38
N SER A 15 3.88 -3.99 -14.59
CA SER A 15 5.09 -4.54 -13.97
C SER A 15 4.87 -4.43 -12.46
N SER A 16 4.48 -5.51 -11.81
CA SER A 16 4.47 -5.59 -10.36
C SER A 16 5.93 -5.51 -9.91
N ASN A 17 6.34 -4.32 -9.44
CA ASN A 17 7.66 -4.13 -8.88
C ASN A 17 7.74 -4.97 -7.59
N THR A 18 8.31 -6.15 -7.71
CA THR A 18 8.60 -7.00 -6.55
C THR A 18 9.86 -6.46 -5.87
N ILE A 19 9.75 -6.12 -4.61
CA ILE A 19 10.87 -5.72 -3.76
C ILE A 19 11.18 -6.88 -2.83
N VAL A 20 12.42 -7.35 -2.86
CA VAL A 20 12.90 -8.43 -1.99
C VAL A 20 14.03 -7.90 -1.13
N LEU A 21 13.82 -7.89 0.18
CA LEU A 21 14.83 -7.58 1.17
C LEU A 21 15.22 -8.87 1.88
N LYS A 22 16.51 -9.21 1.87
CA LYS A 22 17.07 -10.36 2.59
C LYS A 22 18.00 -9.88 3.68
N ILE A 23 17.80 -10.39 4.89
CA ILE A 23 18.64 -10.18 6.06
C ILE A 23 19.28 -11.52 6.35
N GLN A 24 20.59 -11.60 6.23
CA GLN A 24 21.33 -12.84 6.32
C GLN A 24 22.37 -12.77 7.44
N GLN A 25 22.43 -13.85 8.20
CA GLN A 25 23.45 -14.09 9.21
C GLN A 25 24.08 -15.44 8.89
N TRP A 26 25.42 -15.48 8.82
CA TRP A 26 26.10 -16.75 8.58
C TRP A 26 27.32 -16.91 9.48
N ARG A 27 27.62 -18.15 9.71
CA ARG A 27 28.81 -18.59 10.40
C ARG A 27 29.56 -19.57 9.50
N GLY A 28 30.82 -19.27 9.21
CA GLY A 28 31.70 -20.17 8.47
C GLY A 28 32.01 -21.45 9.25
N ALA A 29 32.36 -22.52 8.54
CA ALA A 29 32.79 -23.77 9.14
C ALA A 29 33.94 -23.56 10.13
N GLY A 30 33.82 -24.09 11.36
CA GLY A 30 34.79 -23.92 12.42
C GLY A 30 34.95 -22.51 13.01
N SER A 31 34.26 -21.50 12.49
CA SER A 31 34.25 -20.15 13.03
C SER A 31 33.25 -19.99 14.17
N GLN A 32 33.56 -19.16 15.15
CA GLN A 32 32.61 -18.71 16.18
C GLN A 32 31.99 -17.33 15.84
N GLN A 33 32.52 -16.68 14.84
CA GLN A 33 32.10 -15.32 14.44
C GLN A 33 30.91 -15.44 13.50
N VAL A 34 29.87 -14.66 13.79
CA VAL A 34 28.70 -14.47 12.91
C VAL A 34 28.91 -13.23 12.06
N GLU A 35 28.78 -13.39 10.79
CA GLU A 35 28.78 -12.30 9.82
C GLU A 35 27.36 -11.97 9.38
N GLU A 36 27.11 -10.71 9.04
CA GLU A 36 25.77 -10.20 8.73
C GLU A 36 25.78 -9.45 7.40
N GLN A 37 24.73 -9.62 6.64
CA GLN A 37 24.53 -8.91 5.37
C GLN A 37 23.07 -8.62 5.12
N VAL A 38 22.79 -7.44 4.55
CA VAL A 38 21.46 -7.05 4.09
C VAL A 38 21.51 -6.85 2.59
N LEU A 39 20.61 -7.51 1.87
CA LEU A 39 20.51 -7.47 0.42
C LEU A 39 19.15 -6.91 0.00
N LEU A 40 19.15 -5.96 -0.91
CA LEU A 40 17.95 -5.45 -1.58
C LEU A 40 17.98 -5.92 -3.05
N ASN A 41 17.01 -6.76 -3.45
CA ASN A 41 16.97 -7.37 -4.77
C ASN A 41 18.32 -8.04 -5.17
N GLY A 42 18.97 -8.68 -4.18
CA GLY A 42 20.26 -9.36 -4.35
C GLY A 42 21.48 -8.45 -4.31
N ILE A 43 21.33 -7.14 -4.15
CA ILE A 43 22.45 -6.18 -4.07
C ILE A 43 22.69 -5.81 -2.61
N PRO A 44 23.95 -5.82 -2.13
CA PRO A 44 24.27 -5.40 -0.76
C PRO A 44 23.79 -3.98 -0.47
N LEU A 45 23.08 -3.84 0.64
CA LEU A 45 22.52 -2.58 1.06
C LEU A 45 23.42 -1.91 2.07
N MET A 46 24.04 -0.79 1.69
CA MET A 46 24.93 -0.01 2.55
C MET A 46 24.34 1.37 2.88
N GLY A 47 24.63 1.89 4.08
CA GLY A 47 24.45 3.30 4.41
C GLY A 47 23.02 3.80 4.44
N LYS A 48 22.12 3.13 5.16
CA LYS A 48 20.74 3.60 5.38
C LYS A 48 20.64 4.48 6.64
N SER A 49 19.44 5.06 6.83
CA SER A 49 19.16 5.91 7.99
C SER A 49 19.39 5.16 9.32
N PRO A 50 19.70 5.87 10.42
CA PRO A 50 19.83 5.25 11.74
C PRO A 50 18.58 4.44 12.15
N GLU A 51 17.38 4.92 11.78
CA GLU A 51 16.11 4.23 12.04
C GLU A 51 16.03 2.90 11.29
N PHE A 52 16.42 2.89 10.02
CA PHE A 52 16.48 1.67 9.21
C PHE A 52 17.46 0.65 9.83
N ASN A 53 18.63 1.10 10.23
CA ASN A 53 19.64 0.25 10.86
C ASN A 53 19.19 -0.28 12.21
N ALA A 54 18.42 0.50 13.01
CA ALA A 54 17.86 0.04 14.27
C ALA A 54 16.85 -1.11 14.06
N VAL A 55 16.02 -1.02 13.04
CA VAL A 55 15.08 -2.10 12.69
C VAL A 55 15.82 -3.36 12.23
N ILE A 56 16.86 -3.21 11.39
CA ILE A 56 17.70 -4.35 10.98
C ILE A 56 18.32 -5.01 12.20
N LYS A 57 18.90 -4.21 13.12
CA LYS A 57 19.51 -4.74 14.33
C LYS A 57 18.52 -5.52 15.20
N ALA A 58 17.30 -5.03 15.34
CA ALA A 58 16.24 -5.75 16.08
C ALA A 58 15.90 -7.10 15.42
N VAL A 59 15.84 -7.15 14.08
CA VAL A 59 15.62 -8.41 13.36
C VAL A 59 16.82 -9.34 13.46
N LEU A 60 18.05 -8.80 13.57
CA LEU A 60 19.29 -9.57 13.70
C LEU A 60 19.57 -10.06 15.14
N ASP A 61 18.83 -9.55 16.14
CA ASP A 61 18.94 -10.04 17.52
C ASP A 61 18.36 -11.45 17.64
N ASP A 62 19.23 -12.42 17.29
CA ASP A 62 18.89 -13.81 17.02
C ASP A 62 19.43 -14.71 18.10
N THR A 63 18.59 -15.05 19.05
CA THR A 63 18.93 -15.94 20.15
C THR A 63 18.84 -17.42 19.75
N LEU A 64 18.01 -17.76 18.75
CA LEU A 64 17.93 -19.13 18.23
C LEU A 64 19.18 -19.51 17.45
N LEU A 65 19.70 -18.60 16.60
CA LEU A 65 20.96 -18.86 15.90
C LEU A 65 22.13 -19.03 16.86
N THR A 66 22.21 -18.17 17.90
CA THR A 66 23.21 -18.30 18.95
C THR A 66 23.10 -19.65 19.67
N SER A 67 21.89 -20.12 19.95
CA SER A 67 21.66 -21.44 20.55
C SER A 67 22.07 -22.58 19.61
N LEU A 68 21.87 -22.43 18.30
CA LEU A 68 22.30 -23.38 17.29
C LEU A 68 23.83 -23.50 17.25
N ILE A 69 24.51 -22.36 17.29
CA ILE A 69 25.98 -22.31 17.30
C ILE A 69 26.55 -23.03 18.54
N SER A 70 25.98 -22.80 19.71
CA SER A 70 26.41 -23.47 20.95
C SER A 70 26.08 -24.97 20.96
N PHE A 71 24.92 -25.40 20.43
CA PHE A 71 24.57 -26.78 20.26
C PHE A 71 25.51 -27.52 19.29
N ASN A 72 25.96 -26.79 18.27
CA ASN A 72 26.80 -27.30 17.21
C ASN A 72 28.23 -27.66 17.65
N GLN A 73 28.72 -27.13 18.78
CA GLN A 73 30.06 -27.46 19.29
C GLN A 73 30.18 -28.94 19.74
N THR A 74 29.06 -29.61 20.00
CA THR A 74 29.00 -30.98 20.47
C THR A 74 28.55 -32.00 19.41
N SER A 75 28.21 -31.54 18.18
CA SER A 75 27.65 -32.36 17.11
C SER A 75 28.45 -32.35 15.82
N SER A 76 28.16 -33.28 14.89
CA SER A 76 28.79 -33.35 13.56
C SER A 76 28.63 -32.11 12.67
N ILE A 77 27.76 -31.19 13.09
CA ILE A 77 27.47 -29.95 12.38
C ILE A 77 28.55 -28.86 12.61
N SER A 78 29.52 -29.09 13.54
CA SER A 78 30.56 -28.09 13.89
C SER A 78 31.38 -27.59 12.69
N ASN A 79 31.50 -28.39 11.67
CA ASN A 79 32.29 -28.10 10.46
C ASN A 79 31.44 -27.59 9.28
N GLN A 80 30.16 -27.33 9.48
CA GLN A 80 29.28 -26.83 8.44
C GLN A 80 29.16 -25.31 8.48
N THR A 81 28.98 -24.70 7.30
CA THR A 81 28.58 -23.30 7.18
C THR A 81 27.09 -23.18 7.44
N ILE A 82 26.71 -22.43 8.45
CA ILE A 82 25.30 -22.17 8.78
C ILE A 82 24.93 -20.79 8.28
N LEU A 83 23.83 -20.73 7.53
CA LEU A 83 23.22 -19.48 7.06
C LEU A 83 21.78 -19.40 7.52
N ARG A 84 21.40 -18.37 8.26
CA ARG A 84 20.03 -18.00 8.48
C ARG A 84 19.64 -16.87 7.55
N SER A 85 18.59 -17.03 6.77
CA SER A 85 18.09 -16.06 5.81
C SER A 85 16.66 -15.68 6.13
N ARG A 86 16.46 -14.43 6.54
CA ARG A 86 15.16 -13.82 6.75
C ARG A 86 14.83 -12.93 5.56
N GLU A 87 13.68 -13.15 4.98
CA GLU A 87 13.29 -12.49 3.72
C GLU A 87 11.97 -11.76 3.89
N CYS A 88 11.92 -10.53 3.42
CA CYS A 88 10.72 -9.73 3.26
C CYS A 88 10.48 -9.53 1.77
N THR A 89 9.32 -9.94 1.25
CA THR A 89 8.96 -9.77 -0.16
C THR A 89 7.70 -8.90 -0.24
N TRP A 90 7.81 -7.80 -0.98
CA TRP A 90 6.69 -6.93 -1.31
C TRP A 90 6.31 -7.14 -2.77
N GLU A 91 5.09 -7.61 -3.00
CA GLU A 91 4.55 -7.88 -4.34
C GLU A 91 3.21 -7.18 -4.49
N GLY A 92 3.20 -6.08 -5.23
CA GLY A 92 2.02 -5.22 -5.35
C GLY A 92 1.59 -4.65 -4.00
N SER A 93 0.50 -5.14 -3.42
CA SER A 93 -0.02 -4.75 -2.11
C SER A 93 0.23 -5.79 -1.01
N LYS A 94 0.88 -6.91 -1.34
CA LYS A 94 1.07 -8.03 -0.41
C LYS A 94 2.49 -8.05 0.13
N LEU A 95 2.60 -8.06 1.45
CA LEU A 95 3.85 -8.31 2.15
C LEU A 95 3.89 -9.78 2.57
N ARG A 96 4.99 -10.45 2.21
CA ARG A 96 5.29 -11.82 2.64
C ARG A 96 6.62 -11.82 3.38
N TRP A 97 6.78 -12.76 4.29
CA TRP A 97 8.05 -13.01 4.96
C TRP A 97 8.39 -14.50 4.91
N ALA A 98 9.67 -14.80 5.03
CA ALA A 98 10.18 -16.15 5.17
C ALA A 98 11.39 -16.15 6.08
N ASP A 99 11.54 -17.21 6.87
CA ASP A 99 12.69 -17.46 7.74
C ASP A 99 13.20 -18.87 7.48
N ARG A 100 14.44 -18.97 7.04
CA ARG A 100 15.05 -20.23 6.59
C ARG A 100 16.45 -20.36 7.14
N VAL A 101 16.81 -21.60 7.51
CA VAL A 101 18.16 -21.96 7.90
C VAL A 101 18.72 -22.93 6.88
N PHE A 102 19.96 -22.68 6.47
CA PHE A 102 20.70 -23.54 5.55
C PHE A 102 21.96 -24.02 6.25
N ALA A 103 22.36 -25.26 5.93
CA ALA A 103 23.65 -25.82 6.30
C ALA A 103 24.37 -26.25 5.02
N ASP A 104 25.60 -25.77 4.79
CA ASP A 104 26.37 -25.99 3.55
C ASP A 104 25.57 -25.75 2.27
N GLY A 105 24.69 -24.72 2.30
CA GLY A 105 23.83 -24.37 1.17
C GLY A 105 22.57 -25.22 0.99
N GLN A 106 22.40 -26.29 1.77
CA GLN A 106 21.20 -27.12 1.78
C GLN A 106 20.16 -26.54 2.73
N LEU A 107 18.87 -26.49 2.32
CA LEU A 107 17.78 -26.05 3.18
C LEU A 107 17.61 -27.02 4.35
N TYR A 108 17.74 -26.49 5.56
CA TYR A 108 17.76 -27.25 6.81
C TYR A 108 16.46 -27.13 7.60
N LEU A 109 16.06 -25.87 7.87
CA LEU A 109 14.84 -25.55 8.61
C LEU A 109 14.08 -24.42 7.93
N THR A 110 12.76 -24.43 8.04
CA THR A 110 11.87 -23.33 7.64
C THR A 110 10.87 -23.06 8.74
N LEU A 111 10.69 -21.80 9.12
CA LEU A 111 9.64 -21.38 10.04
C LEU A 111 8.34 -21.13 9.27
N ASN A 112 7.25 -21.70 9.75
CA ASN A 112 5.92 -21.46 9.22
C ASN A 112 5.17 -20.36 10.00
N HIS A 113 3.98 -19.99 9.50
CA HIS A 113 3.15 -18.94 10.11
C HIS A 113 2.53 -19.33 11.47
N ASN A 114 2.62 -20.61 11.86
CA ASN A 114 2.08 -21.15 13.12
C ASN A 114 3.15 -21.30 14.20
N ASP A 115 4.28 -20.63 14.06
CA ASP A 115 5.44 -20.72 14.99
C ASP A 115 6.05 -22.13 15.07
N ILE A 116 5.93 -22.93 14.01
CA ILE A 116 6.43 -24.29 13.95
C ILE A 116 7.58 -24.38 12.95
N TRP A 117 8.69 -24.95 13.36
CA TRP A 117 9.82 -25.26 12.51
C TRP A 117 9.59 -26.54 11.72
N THR A 118 9.92 -26.55 10.46
CA THR A 118 9.88 -27.71 9.57
C THR A 118 11.31 -28.11 9.22
N ALA A 119 11.69 -29.35 9.54
CA ALA A 119 12.98 -29.93 9.13
C ALA A 119 12.88 -30.48 7.72
N HIS A 120 13.87 -30.17 6.88
CA HIS A 120 13.97 -30.62 5.48
C HIS A 120 14.97 -31.76 5.30
N VAL A 121 15.83 -31.98 6.29
CA VAL A 121 16.82 -33.06 6.32
C VAL A 121 16.76 -33.76 7.67
N GLN A 122 17.23 -35.01 7.73
CA GLN A 122 17.16 -35.83 8.94
C GLN A 122 17.99 -35.21 10.08
N GLU A 123 19.13 -34.63 9.77
CA GLU A 123 20.03 -34.03 10.73
C GLU A 123 19.44 -32.78 11.41
N ALA A 124 18.47 -32.11 10.75
CA ALA A 124 17.78 -30.94 11.28
C ALA A 124 16.72 -31.30 12.33
N VAL A 125 16.29 -32.57 12.41
CA VAL A 125 15.20 -32.98 13.31
C VAL A 125 15.57 -32.73 14.77
N ALA A 126 16.80 -33.00 15.17
CA ALA A 126 17.24 -32.80 16.56
C ALA A 126 17.17 -31.28 16.94
N ILE A 127 17.58 -30.40 16.05
CA ILE A 127 17.52 -28.95 16.25
C ILE A 127 16.06 -28.47 16.27
N LYS A 128 15.24 -28.98 15.34
CA LYS A 128 13.80 -28.68 15.32
C LYS A 128 13.16 -28.99 16.67
N VAL A 129 13.41 -30.15 17.26
CA VAL A 129 12.85 -30.55 18.57
C VAL A 129 13.24 -29.56 19.66
N VAL A 130 14.50 -29.11 19.69
CA VAL A 130 14.98 -28.11 20.66
C VAL A 130 14.32 -26.75 20.44
N TRP A 131 14.17 -26.32 19.19
CA TRP A 131 13.57 -25.02 18.86
C TRP A 131 12.07 -25.00 19.06
N ASP A 132 11.37 -26.12 18.80
CA ASP A 132 9.93 -26.24 19.07
C ASP A 132 9.60 -26.18 20.58
N GLN A 133 10.56 -26.48 21.46
CA GLN A 133 10.41 -26.25 22.90
C GLN A 133 10.50 -24.78 23.29
N LYS A 134 11.12 -23.95 22.43
CA LYS A 134 11.31 -22.50 22.64
C LYS A 134 10.22 -21.68 21.96
N VAL A 135 8.96 -22.08 22.08
CA VAL A 135 7.81 -21.47 21.37
C VAL A 135 7.71 -19.96 21.55
N GLN A 136 7.92 -19.47 22.79
CA GLN A 136 7.82 -18.02 23.07
C GLN A 136 8.91 -17.24 22.36
N GLN A 137 10.11 -17.78 22.30
CA GLN A 137 11.25 -17.16 21.61
C GLN A 137 11.03 -17.16 20.10
N THR A 138 10.65 -18.32 19.52
CA THR A 138 10.30 -18.42 18.09
C THR A 138 9.21 -17.43 17.70
N ARG A 139 8.18 -17.27 18.55
CA ARG A 139 7.10 -16.31 18.32
C ARG A 139 7.59 -14.87 18.37
N ALA A 140 8.41 -14.52 19.35
CA ALA A 140 8.99 -13.17 19.47
C ALA A 140 9.80 -12.83 18.21
N GLU A 141 10.75 -13.66 17.82
CA GLU A 141 11.59 -13.44 16.63
C GLU A 141 10.76 -13.38 15.34
N ARG A 142 9.69 -14.18 15.22
CA ARG A 142 8.76 -14.10 14.08
C ARG A 142 8.01 -12.75 14.06
N LEU A 143 7.54 -12.28 15.20
CA LEU A 143 6.85 -10.99 15.30
C LEU A 143 7.80 -9.84 14.97
N ASP A 144 9.03 -9.88 15.47
CA ASP A 144 10.07 -8.88 15.17
C ASP A 144 10.39 -8.87 13.68
N LEU A 145 10.47 -10.05 13.03
CA LEU A 145 10.63 -10.15 11.58
C LEU A 145 9.43 -9.55 10.84
N GLN A 146 8.19 -9.88 11.23
CA GLN A 146 6.99 -9.35 10.57
C GLN A 146 6.89 -7.82 10.70
N GLU A 147 7.08 -7.30 11.91
CA GLU A 147 7.06 -5.87 12.18
C GLU A 147 8.22 -5.15 11.48
N GLY A 148 9.40 -5.76 11.53
CA GLY A 148 10.59 -5.30 10.82
C GLY A 148 10.34 -5.22 9.31
N CYS A 149 9.78 -6.27 8.70
CA CYS A 149 9.41 -6.26 7.29
C CYS A 149 8.49 -5.08 6.94
N VAL A 150 7.46 -4.83 7.74
CA VAL A 150 6.53 -3.70 7.51
C VAL A 150 7.27 -2.37 7.57
N LYS A 151 8.10 -2.16 8.60
CA LYS A 151 8.86 -0.91 8.79
C LYS A 151 9.87 -0.70 7.66
N LEU A 152 10.66 -1.73 7.33
CA LEU A 152 11.70 -1.66 6.31
C LEU A 152 11.12 -1.41 4.92
N MET A 153 10.00 -2.08 4.57
CA MET A 153 9.36 -1.87 3.27
C MET A 153 8.75 -0.47 3.13
N LYS A 154 8.23 0.13 4.21
CA LYS A 154 7.80 1.53 4.20
C LYS A 154 8.95 2.51 3.94
N HIS A 155 10.15 2.21 4.42
CA HIS A 155 11.34 3.01 4.13
C HIS A 155 11.85 2.84 2.69
N LEU A 156 11.65 1.66 2.10
CA LEU A 156 12.11 1.35 0.74
C LEU A 156 11.12 1.79 -0.34
N ASN A 157 9.84 1.86 -0.03
CA ASN A 157 8.78 2.28 -0.96
C ASN A 157 8.08 3.57 -0.47
N PRO A 158 8.72 4.75 -0.59
CA PRO A 158 8.15 6.01 -0.13
C PRO A 158 6.91 6.45 -0.91
N SER A 159 6.68 5.89 -2.10
CA SER A 159 5.49 6.22 -2.93
C SER A 159 4.17 5.86 -2.25
N GLU A 160 4.16 4.97 -1.28
CA GLU A 160 2.97 4.60 -0.52
C GLU A 160 2.71 5.51 0.70
N LYS A 161 3.64 6.43 0.99
CA LYS A 161 3.43 7.45 2.05
C LYS A 161 2.28 8.41 1.75
N GLN A 162 1.68 8.39 0.55
CA GLN A 162 0.58 9.29 0.16
C GLN A 162 -0.78 8.63 -0.02
N SER A 163 -0.92 7.34 0.18
CA SER A 163 -2.25 6.76 0.33
C SER A 163 -2.68 6.86 1.81
N VAL A 164 -2.95 8.08 2.25
CA VAL A 164 -3.80 8.29 3.44
C VAL A 164 -5.11 7.58 3.13
N PRO A 165 -5.46 6.49 3.86
CA PRO A 165 -6.64 5.72 3.48
C PRO A 165 -7.87 6.58 3.66
N GLY A 166 -8.57 6.79 2.56
CA GLY A 166 -10.02 6.80 2.47
C GLY A 166 -10.87 7.78 3.26
N ILE A 167 -10.44 8.34 4.37
CA ILE A 167 -11.27 9.28 5.14
C ILE A 167 -11.37 10.61 4.39
N LEU A 168 -10.27 11.10 3.83
CA LEU A 168 -10.27 12.35 3.06
C LEU A 168 -11.03 12.19 1.73
N HIS A 169 -10.91 11.03 1.07
CA HIS A 169 -11.68 10.72 -0.15
C HIS A 169 -13.19 10.56 0.12
N LEU A 170 -13.57 10.14 1.31
CA LEU A 170 -14.97 10.05 1.71
C LEU A 170 -15.51 11.41 2.20
N LEU A 171 -14.67 12.22 2.86
CA LEU A 171 -15.05 13.55 3.34
C LEU A 171 -15.29 14.56 2.23
N ILE A 172 -14.51 14.51 1.14
CA ILE A 172 -14.66 15.42 0.01
C ILE A 172 -16.05 15.33 -0.64
N PRO A 173 -16.58 14.15 -1.03
CA PRO A 173 -17.91 14.07 -1.62
C PRO A 173 -19.03 14.39 -0.61
N ILE A 174 -18.87 14.07 0.67
CA ILE A 174 -19.84 14.44 1.70
C ILE A 174 -19.91 15.96 1.87
N LEU A 175 -18.76 16.63 1.94
CA LEU A 175 -18.70 18.09 2.04
C LEU A 175 -19.30 18.76 0.80
N ALA A 176 -19.03 18.23 -0.39
CA ALA A 176 -19.60 18.70 -1.65
C ALA A 176 -21.14 18.58 -1.66
N LEU A 177 -21.68 17.47 -1.18
CA LEU A 177 -23.15 17.27 -1.07
C LEU A 177 -23.79 18.23 -0.07
N ILE A 178 -23.15 18.52 1.06
CA ILE A 178 -23.63 19.49 2.04
C ILE A 178 -23.67 20.89 1.43
N VAL A 179 -22.59 21.34 0.77
CA VAL A 179 -22.52 22.65 0.13
C VAL A 179 -23.58 22.75 -0.96
N PHE A 180 -23.75 21.72 -1.80
CA PHE A 180 -24.75 21.70 -2.84
C PHE A 180 -26.19 21.76 -2.29
N GLY A 181 -26.45 21.02 -1.21
CA GLY A 181 -27.74 21.07 -0.50
C GLY A 181 -28.06 22.46 0.06
N VAL A 182 -27.08 23.12 0.66
CA VAL A 182 -27.22 24.51 1.15
C VAL A 182 -27.52 25.48 0.01
N LEU A 183 -26.84 25.37 -1.12
CA LEU A 183 -27.09 26.23 -2.30
C LEU A 183 -28.50 26.04 -2.86
N ILE A 184 -29.00 24.81 -2.91
CA ILE A 184 -30.39 24.52 -3.33
C ILE A 184 -31.37 25.17 -2.37
N MET A 185 -31.19 25.03 -1.06
CA MET A 185 -32.05 25.61 -0.06
C MET A 185 -32.08 27.14 -0.13
N VAL A 186 -30.92 27.78 -0.27
CA VAL A 186 -30.81 29.23 -0.45
C VAL A 186 -31.50 29.68 -1.75
N SER A 187 -31.29 28.97 -2.84
CA SER A 187 -31.97 29.22 -4.12
C SER A 187 -33.50 29.13 -4.00
N PHE A 188 -33.97 28.12 -3.31
CA PHE A 188 -35.40 27.92 -3.07
C PHE A 188 -36.00 29.04 -2.20
N VAL A 189 -35.29 29.47 -1.17
CA VAL A 189 -35.71 30.60 -0.30
C VAL A 189 -35.75 31.90 -1.12
N ILE A 190 -34.75 32.19 -1.93
CA ILE A 190 -34.72 33.36 -2.81
C ILE A 190 -35.85 33.31 -3.82
N TYR A 191 -36.12 32.13 -4.42
CA TYR A 191 -37.22 31.95 -5.35
C TYR A 191 -38.56 32.21 -4.69
N LYS A 192 -38.77 31.70 -3.48
CA LYS A 192 -40.01 31.89 -2.70
C LYS A 192 -40.20 33.36 -2.31
N ILE A 193 -39.13 34.06 -1.91
CA ILE A 193 -39.20 35.50 -1.57
C ILE A 193 -39.43 36.36 -2.80
N LYS A 194 -38.80 36.06 -3.95
CA LYS A 194 -39.02 36.78 -5.20
C LYS A 194 -40.32 36.46 -5.91
N GLY A 195 -40.79 35.20 -5.75
CA GLY A 195 -42.07 34.75 -6.35
C GLY A 195 -43.30 35.46 -5.78
N PHE A 196 -43.21 36.08 -4.58
CA PHE A 196 -44.31 36.86 -4.01
C PHE A 196 -44.33 38.33 -4.41
N ARG A 197 -43.41 38.82 -5.27
CA ARG A 197 -43.31 40.27 -5.56
C ARG A 197 -43.59 40.67 -7.00
N HIS A 198 -44.12 39.81 -7.86
CA HIS A 198 -44.57 40.25 -9.18
C HIS A 198 -45.80 39.52 -9.67
N PRO A 199 -47.01 40.00 -9.29
CA PRO A 199 -48.16 39.78 -10.14
C PRO A 199 -48.22 40.87 -11.18
N GLY A 200 -47.96 40.55 -12.42
CA GLY A 200 -48.46 41.26 -13.55
C GLY A 200 -47.83 42.63 -13.89
N GLY A 201 -46.96 42.64 -14.84
CA GLY A 201 -46.49 43.95 -15.29
C GLY A 201 -45.88 44.02 -16.69
N VAL A 202 -45.62 42.90 -17.35
CA VAL A 202 -44.84 42.98 -18.63
C VAL A 202 -45.62 42.40 -19.83
N ILE A 203 -46.68 41.64 -19.62
CA ILE A 203 -47.44 41.03 -20.75
C ILE A 203 -48.56 41.96 -21.21
N GLY A 204 -48.99 42.94 -20.39
CA GLY A 204 -50.07 43.87 -20.76
C GLY A 204 -49.66 45.00 -21.70
N SER A 205 -48.38 45.33 -21.81
CA SER A 205 -47.96 46.48 -22.63
C SER A 205 -47.60 46.16 -24.10
N ILE A 206 -47.49 44.90 -24.45
CA ILE A 206 -47.14 44.51 -25.84
C ILE A 206 -48.35 44.34 -26.73
N VAL A 207 -49.54 44.14 -26.17
CA VAL A 207 -50.77 43.92 -26.95
C VAL A 207 -51.45 45.27 -27.36
N HIS A 208 -51.12 46.38 -26.76
CA HIS A 208 -51.76 47.69 -27.07
C HIS A 208 -51.10 48.47 -28.19
N TYR A 209 -50.02 48.07 -28.76
CA TYR A 209 -49.31 48.85 -29.81
C TYR A 209 -49.71 48.49 -31.24
N HIS A 210 -50.55 47.50 -31.45
CA HIS A 210 -50.89 47.07 -32.81
C HIS A 210 -52.26 47.52 -33.31
N ARG A 211 -53.00 48.33 -32.55
CA ARG A 211 -54.35 48.75 -32.97
C ARG A 211 -54.42 50.17 -33.62
N ASP A 212 -53.43 50.99 -33.41
CA ASP A 212 -53.44 52.36 -33.87
C ASP A 212 -52.78 52.58 -35.21
N MET A 213 -52.12 51.57 -35.81
CA MET A 213 -51.45 51.74 -37.10
C MET A 213 -52.33 51.37 -38.30
N ASN A 214 -53.50 50.80 -38.13
CA ASN A 214 -54.40 50.47 -39.24
C ASN A 214 -55.44 51.55 -39.50
N GLU A 215 -55.58 52.56 -38.65
CA GLU A 215 -56.57 53.62 -38.83
C GLU A 215 -56.04 54.86 -39.60
N MET A 216 -54.74 54.97 -39.76
CA MET A 216 -54.13 56.08 -40.53
C MET A 216 -54.00 55.87 -42.04
N THR A 217 -54.31 54.66 -42.54
CA THR A 217 -54.16 54.35 -43.99
C THR A 217 -55.44 54.49 -44.78
N GLU A 218 -56.58 54.70 -44.12
CA GLU A 218 -57.86 54.81 -44.82
C GLU A 218 -58.37 56.22 -45.02
N LYS A 219 -57.73 57.21 -44.39
CA LYS A 219 -58.14 58.61 -44.48
C LYS A 219 -57.45 59.42 -45.60
N ASP A 220 -56.43 58.93 -46.27
CA ASP A 220 -55.70 59.57 -47.33
C ASP A 220 -56.12 59.10 -48.77
N ARG A 221 -57.20 58.38 -48.93
CA ARG A 221 -57.68 57.90 -50.24
C ARG A 221 -58.96 58.59 -50.74
N GLU A 222 -59.44 59.59 -50.05
CA GLU A 222 -60.68 60.26 -50.46
C GLU A 222 -60.53 61.73 -50.85
N ILE A 223 -59.33 62.22 -51.21
CA ILE A 223 -59.18 63.52 -51.83
C ILE A 223 -58.18 63.42 -53.00
N VAL A 224 -58.63 63.00 -54.19
CA VAL A 224 -58.32 63.49 -55.54
C VAL A 224 -59.41 63.01 -56.51
#